data_c5b2e527099fdd9349fcb1a1c33a6171
#
_entry.id   c5b2e527099fdd9349fcb1a1c33a6171
#
_cell.length_a   1.000
_cell.length_b   1.000
_cell.length_c   1.000
_cell.angle_alpha   90.00
_cell.angle_beta   90.00
_cell.angle_gamma   90.00
#
_symmetry.space_group_name_H-M   'P 1'
#
loop_
_entity.id
_entity.type
_entity.pdbx_description
1 polymer ?
#
loop_
_entity_poly.entity_id
_entity_poly.type
_entity_poly.pdbx_seq_one_letter_code
_entity_poly.pdbx_strand_id
1 'polypeptide(L)'
;VRIPRGKRLFIPRVGAPPPPERPSASSSSSAPPKKMEIRDEMAIEFVQENPKRADTVIYNKYEKYKVAKTVGEARSLGATRPMILYDVSHGLAKITDVPAVVVLAMTATPMPLLEAWCASDSELGIVGQRRGRQVIRYTRDDDLSKPATIARALKDVRTRRGTHLHGSIPCTPWTSWQRINLHKAKPETRERILKDRAESLEYVATFQRIAKAALSRGGSVSFEWPRHCEGWKESAVQTMLTDLKLVPVDVDGCRVGVKTKSGEPILKPWRIAVSSPHLEHALQGLRCEGGHKHAPCAGAETARSAYYPEQLCNAIHDGLDAHELACAAVFRDKSAVEHCASAGVSTEGTCSGDTTTEATVEPEGPVGVSTGSSGSGEH
;
A
#
# COMPACT_ATOMS: atom_id res chain seq x y z
N VAL A 1 -9.55 -48.96 4.35
CA VAL A 1 -10.46 -49.06 3.20
C VAL A 1 -9.95 -48.07 2.17
N ARG A 2 -9.39 -48.61 1.05
CA ARG A 2 -8.89 -47.81 -0.08
C ARG A 2 -10.07 -47.37 -0.93
N ILE A 3 -10.20 -46.11 -1.23
CA ILE A 3 -11.16 -45.54 -2.18
C ILE A 3 -10.49 -45.52 -3.58
N PRO A 4 -11.12 -46.10 -4.64
CA PRO A 4 -10.53 -46.11 -5.99
C PRO A 4 -10.66 -44.78 -6.67
N ARG A 5 -9.61 -44.39 -7.41
CA ARG A 5 -9.57 -43.19 -8.29
C ARG A 5 -10.58 -43.33 -9.42
N GLY A 6 -11.56 -42.45 -9.48
CA GLY A 6 -12.54 -42.34 -10.57
C GLY A 6 -11.92 -41.77 -11.83
N LYS A 7 -12.22 -42.41 -12.96
CA LYS A 7 -11.86 -42.02 -14.33
C LYS A 7 -12.50 -40.68 -14.67
N ARG A 8 -11.72 -39.77 -15.29
CA ARG A 8 -12.25 -38.52 -15.88
C ARG A 8 -13.17 -38.86 -17.07
N LEU A 9 -14.41 -38.44 -17.01
CA LEU A 9 -15.28 -38.42 -18.19
C LEU A 9 -14.86 -37.24 -19.09
N PHE A 10 -14.54 -37.55 -20.33
CA PHE A 10 -14.27 -36.59 -21.39
C PHE A 10 -15.63 -36.20 -21.99
N ILE A 11 -16.05 -34.94 -21.80
CA ILE A 11 -17.22 -34.37 -22.46
C ILE A 11 -16.71 -33.59 -23.68
N PRO A 12 -17.12 -33.92 -24.93
CA PRO A 12 -16.71 -33.17 -26.10
C PRO A 12 -17.41 -31.80 -26.10
N ARG A 13 -16.64 -30.71 -26.29
CA ARG A 13 -17.16 -29.37 -26.50
C ARG A 13 -17.89 -29.32 -27.86
N VAL A 14 -19.16 -29.03 -27.84
CA VAL A 14 -19.91 -28.62 -29.03
C VAL A 14 -19.41 -27.24 -29.42
N GLY A 15 -19.08 -27.05 -30.71
CA GLY A 15 -18.47 -25.84 -31.24
C GLY A 15 -19.35 -24.61 -31.05
N ALA A 16 -18.71 -23.55 -30.57
CA ALA A 16 -19.31 -22.20 -30.53
C ALA A 16 -19.39 -21.62 -31.95
N PRO A 17 -20.45 -20.84 -32.29
CA PRO A 17 -20.54 -20.16 -33.57
C PRO A 17 -19.44 -19.09 -33.73
N PRO A 18 -18.98 -18.77 -34.92
CA PRO A 18 -17.96 -17.74 -35.12
C PRO A 18 -18.49 -16.35 -34.71
N PRO A 19 -17.60 -15.49 -34.20
CA PRO A 19 -17.99 -14.13 -33.84
C PRO A 19 -18.36 -13.30 -35.07
N PRO A 20 -19.29 -12.33 -34.96
CA PRO A 20 -19.64 -11.46 -36.05
C PRO A 20 -18.48 -10.58 -36.51
N GLU A 21 -18.31 -10.40 -37.81
CA GLU A 21 -17.31 -9.55 -38.43
C GLU A 21 -17.45 -8.09 -37.97
N ARG A 22 -16.33 -7.53 -37.54
CA ARG A 22 -16.21 -6.11 -37.19
C ARG A 22 -16.29 -5.26 -38.47
N PRO A 23 -17.10 -4.19 -38.51
CA PRO A 23 -16.98 -3.23 -39.61
C PRO A 23 -15.63 -2.52 -39.54
N SER A 24 -14.97 -2.42 -40.68
CA SER A 24 -13.71 -1.72 -40.88
C SER A 24 -13.84 -0.23 -40.48
N ALA A 25 -13.17 0.16 -39.40
CA ALA A 25 -13.11 1.54 -38.97
C ALA A 25 -12.10 2.30 -39.85
N SER A 26 -12.58 3.31 -40.55
CA SER A 26 -11.77 4.32 -41.22
C SER A 26 -10.85 5.02 -40.22
N SER A 27 -9.58 5.08 -40.55
CA SER A 27 -8.54 5.78 -39.80
C SER A 27 -8.77 7.29 -39.80
N SER A 28 -9.29 7.82 -38.68
CA SER A 28 -9.10 9.21 -38.33
C SER A 28 -8.07 9.28 -37.20
N SER A 29 -6.91 9.82 -37.48
CA SER A 29 -5.86 10.10 -36.52
C SER A 29 -6.28 11.21 -35.57
N SER A 30 -6.88 10.85 -34.44
CA SER A 30 -7.04 11.79 -33.32
C SER A 30 -5.90 11.57 -32.34
N ALA A 31 -5.14 12.63 -32.06
CA ALA A 31 -4.11 12.66 -31.03
C ALA A 31 -4.70 12.17 -29.68
N PRO A 32 -3.92 11.47 -28.85
CA PRO A 32 -4.41 11.00 -27.56
C PRO A 32 -4.84 12.17 -26.68
N PRO A 33 -5.98 12.05 -25.95
CA PRO A 33 -6.46 13.12 -25.09
C PRO A 33 -5.42 13.48 -24.04
N LYS A 34 -5.07 14.76 -23.93
CA LYS A 34 -4.20 15.30 -22.90
C LYS A 34 -4.77 14.91 -21.52
N LYS A 35 -4.01 14.18 -20.73
CA LYS A 35 -4.39 13.83 -19.36
C LYS A 35 -4.52 15.10 -18.52
N MET A 36 -5.65 15.23 -17.82
CA MET A 36 -5.97 16.39 -16.98
C MET A 36 -5.30 16.29 -15.61
N GLU A 37 -4.85 17.40 -15.16
CA GLU A 37 -4.12 17.61 -13.94
C GLU A 37 -4.94 18.34 -12.90
N ILE A 38 -4.82 17.97 -11.61
CA ILE A 38 -5.62 18.54 -10.52
C ILE A 38 -4.71 18.94 -9.36
N ARG A 39 -4.76 20.21 -8.92
CA ARG A 39 -4.11 20.75 -7.72
C ARG A 39 -5.14 21.25 -6.73
N ASP A 40 -4.77 21.30 -5.46
CA ASP A 40 -5.66 21.69 -4.37
C ASP A 40 -6.18 23.12 -4.51
N GLU A 41 -5.39 24.03 -5.09
CA GLU A 41 -5.75 25.41 -5.34
C GLU A 41 -6.62 25.63 -6.60
N MET A 42 -6.83 24.61 -7.42
CA MET A 42 -7.67 24.73 -8.60
C MET A 42 -9.13 24.90 -8.23
N ALA A 43 -9.79 25.82 -8.93
CA ALA A 43 -11.22 25.97 -8.83
C ALA A 43 -11.93 24.76 -9.46
N ILE A 44 -12.92 24.24 -8.75
CA ILE A 44 -13.76 23.11 -9.19
C ILE A 44 -15.23 23.42 -8.96
N GLU A 45 -16.04 23.04 -9.90
CA GLU A 45 -17.49 23.15 -9.83
C GLU A 45 -18.08 21.77 -10.07
N PHE A 46 -18.88 21.28 -9.12
CA PHE A 46 -19.57 19.99 -9.20
C PHE A 46 -21.01 20.16 -9.62
N VAL A 47 -21.55 19.14 -10.33
CA VAL A 47 -22.99 19.02 -10.57
C VAL A 47 -23.70 18.88 -9.22
N GLN A 48 -24.67 19.75 -8.95
CA GLN A 48 -25.33 19.79 -7.65
C GLN A 48 -26.35 18.66 -7.45
N GLU A 49 -26.99 18.21 -8.52
CA GLU A 49 -27.79 17.00 -8.50
C GLU A 49 -26.87 15.78 -8.44
N ASN A 50 -27.04 14.94 -7.41
CA ASN A 50 -26.15 13.83 -7.19
C ASN A 50 -26.43 12.68 -8.17
N PRO A 51 -25.54 12.40 -9.13
CA PRO A 51 -25.74 11.38 -10.15
C PRO A 51 -25.40 9.97 -9.69
N LYS A 52 -24.90 9.83 -8.45
CA LYS A 52 -24.52 8.53 -7.88
C LYS A 52 -25.78 7.81 -7.40
N ARG A 53 -25.71 6.48 -7.38
CA ARG A 53 -26.84 5.67 -6.89
C ARG A 53 -27.11 5.97 -5.41
N ALA A 54 -28.33 6.32 -5.09
CA ALA A 54 -28.79 6.56 -3.73
C ALA A 54 -28.44 5.38 -2.79
N ASP A 55 -28.28 5.68 -1.50
CA ASP A 55 -27.94 4.71 -0.44
C ASP A 55 -26.58 4.02 -0.56
N THR A 56 -25.69 4.56 -1.38
CA THR A 56 -24.30 4.08 -1.48
C THR A 56 -23.33 4.99 -0.69
N VAL A 57 -22.20 4.42 -0.25
CA VAL A 57 -21.11 5.19 0.38
C VAL A 57 -20.62 6.30 -0.55
N ILE A 58 -20.60 6.05 -1.86
CA ILE A 58 -20.17 7.03 -2.87
C ILE A 58 -21.19 8.17 -2.98
N TYR A 59 -22.49 7.89 -2.91
CA TYR A 59 -23.54 8.90 -2.88
C TYR A 59 -23.34 9.85 -1.69
N ASN A 60 -23.20 9.30 -0.48
CA ASN A 60 -23.03 10.09 0.74
C ASN A 60 -21.73 10.91 0.74
N LYS A 61 -20.66 10.39 0.12
CA LYS A 61 -19.43 11.16 -0.07
C LYS A 61 -19.64 12.31 -1.06
N TYR A 62 -20.27 12.06 -2.21
CA TYR A 62 -20.54 13.09 -3.21
C TYR A 62 -21.35 14.25 -2.61
N GLU A 63 -22.40 13.96 -1.85
CA GLU A 63 -23.19 14.97 -1.13
C GLU A 63 -22.35 15.91 -0.27
N LYS A 64 -21.30 15.37 0.37
CA LYS A 64 -20.42 16.16 1.23
C LYS A 64 -19.50 17.08 0.46
N TYR A 65 -18.91 16.61 -0.64
CA TYR A 65 -17.88 17.39 -1.34
C TYR A 65 -18.36 18.15 -2.57
N LYS A 66 -19.58 17.92 -3.07
CA LYS A 66 -20.11 18.63 -4.24
C LYS A 66 -20.27 20.15 -4.06
N VAL A 67 -20.29 20.61 -2.80
CA VAL A 67 -20.36 22.04 -2.45
C VAL A 67 -19.04 22.76 -2.48
N ALA A 68 -17.92 22.02 -2.60
CA ALA A 68 -16.57 22.57 -2.61
C ALA A 68 -16.34 23.49 -3.81
N LYS A 69 -15.56 24.55 -3.59
CA LYS A 69 -15.15 25.53 -4.61
C LYS A 69 -13.73 25.29 -5.13
N THR A 70 -12.91 24.55 -4.37
CA THR A 70 -11.55 24.15 -4.75
C THR A 70 -11.37 22.64 -4.63
N VAL A 71 -10.39 22.12 -5.33
CA VAL A 71 -10.00 20.70 -5.23
C VAL A 71 -9.59 20.35 -3.80
N GLY A 72 -8.81 21.22 -3.13
CA GLY A 72 -8.39 21.03 -1.75
C GLY A 72 -9.57 20.97 -0.78
N GLU A 73 -10.56 21.85 -0.97
CA GLU A 73 -11.80 21.83 -0.16
C GLU A 73 -12.57 20.52 -0.39
N ALA A 74 -12.72 20.08 -1.64
CA ALA A 74 -13.38 18.82 -1.94
C ALA A 74 -12.68 17.62 -1.25
N ARG A 75 -11.34 17.63 -1.21
CA ARG A 75 -10.56 16.61 -0.52
C ARG A 75 -10.73 16.64 1.00
N SER A 76 -10.76 17.82 1.60
CA SER A 76 -11.02 17.96 3.04
C SER A 76 -12.44 17.49 3.42
N LEU A 77 -13.38 17.58 2.49
CA LEU A 77 -14.75 17.06 2.62
C LEU A 77 -14.89 15.56 2.27
N GLY A 78 -13.77 14.87 2.00
CA GLY A 78 -13.72 13.43 1.82
C GLY A 78 -13.72 12.93 0.37
N ALA A 79 -13.56 13.81 -0.62
CA ALA A 79 -13.28 13.39 -1.99
C ALA A 79 -11.86 12.85 -2.11
N THR A 80 -11.68 11.70 -2.75
CA THR A 80 -10.36 11.23 -3.14
C THR A 80 -10.01 11.74 -4.55
N ARG A 81 -8.72 11.84 -4.85
CA ARG A 81 -8.30 12.26 -6.20
C ARG A 81 -8.91 11.42 -7.33
N PRO A 82 -8.94 10.08 -7.26
CA PRO A 82 -9.63 9.27 -8.26
C PRO A 82 -11.12 9.60 -8.42
N MET A 83 -11.80 9.94 -7.32
CA MET A 83 -13.20 10.37 -7.37
C MET A 83 -13.35 11.69 -8.14
N ILE A 84 -12.51 12.67 -7.85
CA ILE A 84 -12.49 13.96 -8.55
C ILE A 84 -12.19 13.77 -10.04
N LEU A 85 -11.16 12.97 -10.39
CA LEU A 85 -10.81 12.63 -11.77
C LEU A 85 -11.98 11.93 -12.50
N TYR A 86 -12.61 10.98 -11.83
CA TYR A 86 -13.79 10.32 -12.35
C TYR A 86 -14.91 11.32 -12.61
N ASP A 87 -15.22 12.18 -11.65
CA ASP A 87 -16.29 13.17 -11.77
C ASP A 87 -16.02 14.14 -12.92
N VAL A 88 -14.79 14.59 -13.08
CA VAL A 88 -14.39 15.45 -14.20
C VAL A 88 -14.49 14.72 -15.54
N SER A 89 -13.98 13.48 -15.61
CA SER A 89 -13.99 12.70 -16.86
C SER A 89 -15.41 12.30 -17.30
N HIS A 90 -16.37 12.28 -16.38
CA HIS A 90 -17.78 11.97 -16.67
C HIS A 90 -18.68 13.21 -16.70
N GLY A 91 -18.10 14.42 -16.70
CA GLY A 91 -18.85 15.67 -16.76
C GLY A 91 -19.60 16.01 -15.48
N LEU A 92 -19.29 15.35 -14.36
CA LEU A 92 -19.91 15.60 -13.07
C LEU A 92 -19.20 16.72 -12.28
N ALA A 93 -18.03 17.12 -12.73
CA ALA A 93 -17.29 18.28 -12.25
C ALA A 93 -16.56 18.97 -13.39
N LYS A 94 -16.32 20.28 -13.25
CA LYS A 94 -15.54 21.10 -14.17
C LYS A 94 -14.43 21.81 -13.42
N ILE A 95 -13.19 21.69 -13.90
CA ILE A 95 -12.02 22.41 -13.37
C ILE A 95 -11.71 23.57 -14.31
N THR A 96 -11.45 24.75 -13.75
CA THR A 96 -11.34 26.00 -14.52
C THR A 96 -9.95 26.57 -14.62
N ASP A 97 -8.95 26.04 -13.93
CA ASP A 97 -7.56 26.50 -14.08
C ASP A 97 -6.53 25.41 -13.79
N VAL A 98 -5.53 25.26 -14.68
CA VAL A 98 -4.57 24.16 -14.64
C VAL A 98 -3.15 24.66 -14.77
N PRO A 99 -2.36 24.63 -13.71
CA PRO A 99 -0.93 24.90 -13.82
C PRO A 99 -0.13 23.70 -14.35
N ALA A 100 0.85 23.99 -15.21
CA ALA A 100 1.59 23.02 -16.03
C ALA A 100 2.44 21.95 -15.29
N VAL A 101 2.58 22.07 -13.97
CA VAL A 101 3.53 21.28 -13.16
C VAL A 101 3.06 19.83 -12.86
N VAL A 102 1.78 19.54 -12.91
CA VAL A 102 1.18 18.24 -12.59
C VAL A 102 0.98 17.37 -13.85
N VAL A 103 1.01 17.97 -15.08
CA VAL A 103 0.95 17.21 -16.35
C VAL A 103 2.07 16.18 -16.45
N LEU A 104 3.28 16.51 -15.97
CA LEU A 104 4.43 15.60 -16.03
C LEU A 104 4.32 14.40 -15.07
N ALA A 105 3.67 14.55 -13.92
CA ALA A 105 3.54 13.45 -12.96
C ALA A 105 2.47 12.43 -13.37
N MET A 106 1.46 12.87 -14.13
CA MET A 106 0.39 11.99 -14.63
C MET A 106 0.77 11.27 -15.93
N THR A 107 1.83 11.70 -16.62
CA THR A 107 2.41 11.00 -17.78
C THR A 107 3.50 10.01 -17.39
N ALA A 108 3.96 10.04 -16.13
CA ALA A 108 4.91 9.06 -15.64
C ALA A 108 4.23 7.67 -15.52
N THR A 109 4.92 6.64 -16.01
CA THR A 109 4.50 5.25 -15.76
C THR A 109 4.44 5.02 -14.25
N PRO A 110 3.35 4.47 -13.71
CA PRO A 110 3.25 4.16 -12.28
C PRO A 110 4.42 3.30 -11.80
N MET A 111 4.91 3.58 -10.59
CA MET A 111 6.00 2.80 -10.00
C MET A 111 5.61 1.32 -9.89
N PRO A 112 6.54 0.37 -10.13
CA PRO A 112 6.24 -1.06 -10.05
C PRO A 112 5.76 -1.50 -8.68
N LEU A 113 4.90 -2.53 -8.63
CA LEU A 113 4.52 -3.25 -7.42
C LEU A 113 5.17 -4.64 -7.43
N LEU A 114 5.91 -4.97 -6.38
CA LEU A 114 6.33 -6.32 -6.09
C LEU A 114 5.44 -6.90 -4.99
N GLU A 115 4.70 -7.95 -5.31
CA GLU A 115 3.93 -8.74 -4.35
C GLU A 115 4.71 -9.99 -3.97
N ALA A 116 4.98 -10.17 -2.68
CA ALA A 116 5.68 -11.32 -2.14
C ALA A 116 4.74 -12.21 -1.32
N TRP A 117 4.86 -13.53 -1.48
CA TRP A 117 3.99 -14.57 -0.91
C TRP A 117 2.53 -14.42 -1.33
N CYS A 118 2.29 -13.98 -2.55
CA CYS A 118 0.96 -13.79 -3.10
C CYS A 118 0.48 -15.01 -3.92
N ALA A 119 -0.80 -15.01 -4.27
CA ALA A 119 -1.34 -15.90 -5.29
C ALA A 119 -0.98 -15.40 -6.70
N SER A 120 -0.90 -16.31 -7.68
CA SER A 120 -0.61 -15.96 -9.08
C SER A 120 -1.71 -15.08 -9.70
N ASP A 121 -2.93 -15.18 -9.16
CA ASP A 121 -4.13 -14.43 -9.52
C ASP A 121 -4.52 -13.41 -8.44
N SER A 122 -3.56 -12.87 -7.69
CA SER A 122 -3.79 -11.86 -6.66
C SER A 122 -4.59 -10.67 -7.20
N GLU A 123 -5.69 -10.34 -6.54
CA GLU A 123 -6.54 -9.19 -6.92
C GLU A 123 -5.78 -7.87 -6.79
N LEU A 124 -4.89 -7.73 -5.79
CA LEU A 124 -4.05 -6.54 -5.66
C LEU A 124 -3.22 -6.31 -6.93
N GLY A 125 -2.58 -7.35 -7.44
CA GLY A 125 -1.82 -7.26 -8.68
C GLY A 125 -2.70 -7.07 -9.92
N ILE A 126 -3.90 -7.67 -9.97
CA ILE A 126 -4.85 -7.46 -11.08
C ILE A 126 -5.29 -6.00 -11.14
N VAL A 127 -5.67 -5.41 -10.00
CA VAL A 127 -6.03 -3.98 -9.90
C VAL A 127 -4.84 -3.10 -10.29
N GLY A 128 -3.62 -3.43 -9.86
CA GLY A 128 -2.42 -2.71 -10.25
C GLY A 128 -2.20 -2.70 -11.76
N GLN A 129 -2.36 -3.85 -12.41
CA GLN A 129 -2.24 -3.96 -13.87
C GLN A 129 -3.31 -3.16 -14.61
N ARG A 130 -4.56 -3.18 -14.12
CA ARG A 130 -5.65 -2.34 -14.69
C ARG A 130 -5.34 -0.83 -14.57
N ARG A 131 -4.57 -0.43 -13.55
CA ARG A 131 -4.09 0.95 -13.37
C ARG A 131 -2.80 1.27 -14.14
N GLY A 132 -2.31 0.34 -14.98
CA GLY A 132 -1.09 0.51 -15.79
C GLY A 132 0.21 0.30 -15.00
N ARG A 133 0.14 -0.25 -13.79
CA ARG A 133 1.30 -0.55 -12.94
C ARG A 133 1.95 -1.86 -13.37
N GLN A 134 3.27 -1.89 -13.49
CA GLN A 134 4.00 -3.15 -13.62
C GLN A 134 3.90 -3.94 -12.31
N VAL A 135 3.44 -5.19 -12.38
CA VAL A 135 3.32 -6.07 -11.22
C VAL A 135 4.29 -7.24 -11.34
N ILE A 136 5.10 -7.44 -10.30
CA ILE A 136 6.05 -8.54 -10.17
C ILE A 136 5.56 -9.39 -9.01
N ARG A 137 5.25 -10.66 -9.27
CA ARG A 137 4.74 -11.58 -8.26
C ARG A 137 5.80 -12.60 -7.87
N TYR A 138 5.96 -12.78 -6.56
CA TYR A 138 6.66 -13.88 -5.94
C TYR A 138 5.62 -14.73 -5.24
N THR A 139 5.25 -15.82 -5.90
CA THR A 139 4.19 -16.72 -5.48
C THR A 139 4.75 -17.85 -4.61
N ARG A 140 3.88 -18.78 -4.22
CA ARG A 140 4.28 -19.98 -3.49
C ARG A 140 5.32 -20.83 -4.24
N ASP A 141 5.33 -20.77 -5.58
CA ASP A 141 6.26 -21.53 -6.42
C ASP A 141 7.67 -20.88 -6.46
N ASP A 142 7.76 -19.63 -6.05
CA ASP A 142 8.99 -18.84 -6.02
C ASP A 142 9.69 -18.90 -4.67
N ASP A 143 9.71 -19.92 -3.97
CA ASP A 143 10.35 -20.17 -2.66
C ASP A 143 11.36 -19.07 -2.19
N LEU A 144 10.84 -18.09 -1.46
CA LEU A 144 11.62 -16.96 -0.94
C LEU A 144 12.50 -17.31 0.29
N SER A 145 12.68 -18.59 0.60
CA SER A 145 13.74 -19.09 1.48
C SER A 145 15.05 -19.31 0.73
N LYS A 146 15.00 -19.51 -0.59
CA LYS A 146 16.17 -19.84 -1.41
C LYS A 146 17.02 -18.61 -1.75
N PRO A 147 18.34 -18.65 -1.55
CA PRO A 147 19.24 -17.52 -1.84
C PRO A 147 19.10 -16.99 -3.27
N ALA A 148 18.92 -17.87 -4.26
CA ALA A 148 18.76 -17.48 -5.66
C ALA A 148 17.47 -16.66 -5.90
N THR A 149 16.35 -17.08 -5.29
CA THR A 149 15.07 -16.37 -5.37
C THR A 149 15.15 -15.02 -4.67
N ILE A 150 15.77 -14.98 -3.49
CA ILE A 150 16.01 -13.72 -2.75
C ILE A 150 16.88 -12.76 -3.59
N ALA A 151 17.94 -13.25 -4.21
CA ALA A 151 18.81 -12.45 -5.08
C ALA A 151 18.03 -11.88 -6.27
N ARG A 152 17.12 -12.66 -6.88
CA ARG A 152 16.24 -12.21 -7.96
C ARG A 152 15.31 -11.11 -7.48
N ALA A 153 14.63 -11.27 -6.34
CA ALA A 153 13.74 -10.26 -5.78
C ALA A 153 14.48 -8.96 -5.45
N LEU A 154 15.67 -9.06 -4.86
CA LEU A 154 16.53 -7.90 -4.60
C LEU A 154 16.97 -7.21 -5.89
N LYS A 155 17.30 -7.96 -6.95
CA LYS A 155 17.61 -7.40 -8.27
C LYS A 155 16.41 -6.67 -8.84
N ASP A 156 15.22 -7.26 -8.79
CA ASP A 156 13.98 -6.63 -9.29
C ASP A 156 13.72 -5.28 -8.64
N VAL A 157 13.87 -5.19 -7.32
CA VAL A 157 13.69 -3.94 -6.57
C VAL A 157 14.80 -2.92 -6.88
N ARG A 158 16.06 -3.36 -6.95
CA ARG A 158 17.21 -2.47 -7.16
C ARG A 158 17.32 -1.91 -8.57
N THR A 159 16.89 -2.66 -9.56
CA THR A 159 16.93 -2.22 -10.97
C THR A 159 15.77 -1.32 -11.37
N ARG A 160 14.69 -1.32 -10.58
CA ARG A 160 13.49 -0.50 -10.81
C ARG A 160 13.36 0.54 -9.72
N ARG A 161 13.42 1.81 -10.07
CA ARG A 161 13.27 2.90 -9.11
C ARG A 161 11.82 2.95 -8.61
N GLY A 162 11.66 3.17 -7.29
CA GLY A 162 10.35 3.40 -6.69
C GLY A 162 9.49 2.15 -6.54
N THR A 163 10.05 0.93 -6.72
CA THR A 163 9.27 -0.30 -6.54
C THR A 163 8.61 -0.35 -5.18
N HIS A 164 7.29 -0.43 -5.16
CA HIS A 164 6.53 -0.71 -3.95
C HIS A 164 6.61 -2.20 -3.62
N LEU A 165 6.70 -2.52 -2.33
CA LEU A 165 6.68 -3.90 -1.85
C LEU A 165 5.44 -4.15 -1.00
N HIS A 166 4.66 -5.16 -1.37
CA HIS A 166 3.60 -5.72 -0.52
C HIS A 166 3.94 -7.15 -0.16
N GLY A 167 3.89 -7.51 1.13
CA GLY A 167 4.16 -8.86 1.60
C GLY A 167 3.05 -9.42 2.47
N SER A 168 2.59 -10.63 2.13
CA SER A 168 1.58 -11.41 2.86
C SER A 168 2.16 -12.77 3.23
N ILE A 169 3.13 -12.79 4.15
CA ILE A 169 3.78 -14.03 4.62
C ILE A 169 2.71 -14.98 5.19
N PRO A 170 2.76 -16.30 4.91
CA PRO A 170 1.79 -17.26 5.43
C PRO A 170 1.60 -17.16 6.95
N CYS A 171 0.39 -16.82 7.39
CA CYS A 171 0.06 -16.59 8.80
C CYS A 171 -0.34 -17.86 9.55
N THR A 172 -0.48 -19.00 8.88
CA THR A 172 -0.99 -20.26 9.45
C THR A 172 -0.29 -20.67 10.75
N PRO A 173 1.06 -20.57 10.89
CA PRO A 173 1.74 -20.97 12.13
C PRO A 173 1.41 -20.10 13.34
N TRP A 174 0.86 -18.91 13.11
CA TRP A 174 0.64 -17.84 14.10
C TRP A 174 -0.85 -17.63 14.45
N THR A 175 -1.74 -18.44 13.90
CA THR A 175 -3.17 -18.31 14.21
C THR A 175 -3.47 -18.66 15.67
N SER A 176 -4.56 -18.14 16.24
CA SER A 176 -4.99 -18.45 17.60
C SER A 176 -5.24 -19.97 17.81
N TRP A 177 -5.65 -20.68 16.76
CA TRP A 177 -5.80 -22.14 16.77
C TRP A 177 -4.46 -22.85 17.02
N GLN A 178 -3.35 -22.37 16.46
CA GLN A 178 -2.04 -22.98 16.70
C GLN A 178 -1.57 -22.78 18.14
N ARG A 179 -1.98 -21.71 18.81
CA ARG A 179 -1.73 -21.55 20.24
C ARG A 179 -2.39 -22.67 21.04
N ILE A 180 -3.64 -23.03 20.72
CA ILE A 180 -4.33 -24.13 21.35
C ILE A 180 -3.64 -25.46 21.04
N ASN A 181 -3.27 -25.68 19.78
CA ASN A 181 -2.58 -26.89 19.32
C ASN A 181 -1.21 -27.08 20.00
N LEU A 182 -0.45 -26.02 20.22
CA LEU A 182 0.84 -26.09 20.94
C LEU A 182 0.69 -26.68 22.36
N HIS A 183 -0.44 -26.48 23.01
CA HIS A 183 -0.69 -27.01 24.36
C HIS A 183 -1.34 -28.40 24.36
N LYS A 184 -2.16 -28.72 23.37
CA LYS A 184 -3.05 -29.90 23.37
C LYS A 184 -2.66 -30.95 22.33
N ALA A 185 -1.86 -30.62 21.32
CA ALA A 185 -1.53 -31.53 20.24
C ALA A 185 -0.43 -32.55 20.64
N LYS A 186 -0.37 -33.62 19.86
CA LYS A 186 0.70 -34.62 19.93
C LYS A 186 2.07 -33.98 19.67
N PRO A 187 3.17 -34.59 20.19
CA PRO A 187 4.54 -34.06 20.02
C PRO A 187 4.89 -33.72 18.56
N GLU A 188 4.54 -34.59 17.62
CA GLU A 188 4.89 -34.44 16.21
C GLU A 188 4.19 -33.21 15.58
N THR A 189 2.94 -32.95 15.99
CA THR A 189 2.20 -31.75 15.55
C THR A 189 2.79 -30.48 16.14
N ARG A 190 3.20 -30.54 17.40
CA ARG A 190 3.85 -29.43 18.09
C ARG A 190 5.20 -29.07 17.44
N GLU A 191 6.02 -30.10 17.18
CA GLU A 191 7.32 -29.92 16.49
C GLU A 191 7.13 -29.29 15.12
N ARG A 192 6.17 -29.76 14.33
CA ARG A 192 5.84 -29.17 13.02
C ARG A 192 5.47 -27.69 13.16
N ILE A 193 4.60 -27.32 14.11
CA ILE A 193 4.20 -25.92 14.31
C ILE A 193 5.42 -25.07 14.66
N LEU A 194 6.33 -25.55 15.50
CA LEU A 194 7.55 -24.82 15.87
C LEU A 194 8.48 -24.64 14.67
N LYS A 195 8.62 -25.68 13.83
CA LYS A 195 9.38 -25.61 12.59
C LYS A 195 8.77 -24.59 11.62
N ASP A 196 7.44 -24.65 11.41
CA ASP A 196 6.73 -23.71 10.53
C ASP A 196 6.87 -22.24 11.04
N ARG A 197 6.94 -22.04 12.36
CA ARG A 197 7.21 -20.72 12.96
C ARG A 197 8.62 -20.25 12.68
N ALA A 198 9.62 -21.12 12.84
CA ALA A 198 11.01 -20.79 12.54
C ALA A 198 11.17 -20.38 11.06
N GLU A 199 10.61 -21.16 10.14
CA GLU A 199 10.59 -20.83 8.71
C GLU A 199 9.89 -19.49 8.44
N SER A 200 8.76 -19.22 9.09
CA SER A 200 8.05 -17.96 8.95
C SER A 200 8.89 -16.76 9.40
N LEU A 201 9.73 -16.90 10.43
CA LEU A 201 10.64 -15.85 10.87
C LEU A 201 11.81 -15.64 9.88
N GLU A 202 12.26 -16.66 9.18
CA GLU A 202 13.21 -16.52 8.06
C GLU A 202 12.58 -15.72 6.91
N TYR A 203 11.29 -15.93 6.62
CA TYR A 203 10.57 -15.11 5.64
C TYR A 203 10.44 -13.65 6.09
N VAL A 204 10.24 -13.39 7.39
CA VAL A 204 10.24 -12.02 7.95
C VAL A 204 11.60 -11.34 7.72
N ALA A 205 12.70 -12.05 7.97
CA ALA A 205 14.05 -11.53 7.72
C ALA A 205 14.29 -11.27 6.21
N THR A 206 13.81 -12.17 5.35
CA THR A 206 13.87 -12.00 3.89
C THR A 206 13.06 -10.78 3.43
N PHE A 207 11.82 -10.64 3.93
CA PHE A 207 10.98 -9.48 3.66
C PHE A 207 11.68 -8.18 4.08
N GLN A 208 12.26 -8.14 5.28
CA GLN A 208 12.98 -6.96 5.77
C GLN A 208 14.15 -6.56 4.86
N ARG A 209 14.89 -7.53 4.32
CA ARG A 209 16.00 -7.27 3.37
C ARG A 209 15.49 -6.65 2.06
N ILE A 210 14.40 -7.19 1.49
CA ILE A 210 13.81 -6.69 0.25
C ILE A 210 13.19 -5.31 0.51
N ALA A 211 12.53 -5.12 1.65
CA ALA A 211 11.91 -3.87 2.08
C ALA A 211 12.94 -2.74 2.23
N LYS A 212 14.08 -2.98 2.87
CA LYS A 212 15.18 -2.00 2.97
C LYS A 212 15.65 -1.57 1.57
N ALA A 213 15.75 -2.50 0.63
CA ALA A 213 16.11 -2.18 -0.75
C ALA A 213 15.02 -1.36 -1.47
N ALA A 214 13.73 -1.64 -1.26
CA ALA A 214 12.62 -0.87 -1.83
C ALA A 214 12.61 0.56 -1.30
N LEU A 215 12.70 0.73 0.01
CA LEU A 215 12.73 2.05 0.67
C LEU A 215 13.92 2.90 0.22
N SER A 216 15.11 2.30 0.08
CA SER A 216 16.33 3.01 -0.37
C SER A 216 16.23 3.51 -1.82
N ARG A 217 15.26 3.02 -2.59
CA ARG A 217 15.01 3.41 -3.99
C ARG A 217 13.77 4.30 -4.16
N GLY A 218 13.18 4.77 -3.04
CA GLY A 218 12.01 5.65 -3.05
C GLY A 218 10.68 4.93 -3.27
N GLY A 219 10.64 3.62 -3.09
CA GLY A 219 9.39 2.86 -3.02
C GLY A 219 8.75 2.94 -1.63
N SER A 220 7.57 2.36 -1.48
CA SER A 220 6.92 2.15 -0.19
C SER A 220 6.79 0.67 0.14
N VAL A 221 6.55 0.37 1.39
CA VAL A 221 6.46 -0.99 1.91
C VAL A 221 5.16 -1.18 2.67
N SER A 222 4.51 -2.31 2.47
CA SER A 222 3.38 -2.77 3.27
C SER A 222 3.52 -4.25 3.60
N PHE A 223 3.19 -4.60 4.85
CA PHE A 223 3.25 -5.96 5.37
C PHE A 223 1.92 -6.31 6.03
N GLU A 224 1.30 -7.41 5.60
CA GLU A 224 -0.02 -7.81 6.07
C GLU A 224 0.01 -9.13 6.83
N TRP A 225 -0.70 -9.15 7.94
CA TRP A 225 -1.16 -10.33 8.66
C TRP A 225 -2.54 -10.11 9.27
N PRO A 226 -3.28 -11.18 9.60
CA PRO A 226 -4.49 -11.06 10.42
C PRO A 226 -4.21 -10.28 11.70
N ARG A 227 -5.08 -9.34 12.05
CA ARG A 227 -4.90 -8.45 13.22
C ARG A 227 -4.59 -9.18 14.52
N HIS A 228 -5.18 -10.36 14.74
CA HIS A 228 -5.00 -11.15 15.95
C HIS A 228 -3.95 -12.28 15.78
N CYS A 229 -3.10 -12.17 14.79
CA CYS A 229 -1.98 -13.09 14.56
C CYS A 229 -0.96 -12.97 15.70
N GLU A 230 -0.59 -14.10 16.33
CA GLU A 230 0.39 -14.11 17.42
C GLU A 230 1.78 -13.64 16.95
N GLY A 231 2.09 -13.83 15.67
CA GLY A 231 3.36 -13.42 15.07
C GLY A 231 3.66 -11.91 15.21
N TRP A 232 2.65 -11.07 15.40
CA TRP A 232 2.87 -9.64 15.68
C TRP A 232 3.65 -9.39 16.98
N LYS A 233 3.66 -10.35 17.91
CA LYS A 233 4.36 -10.25 19.20
C LYS A 233 5.81 -10.72 19.14
N GLU A 234 6.22 -11.36 18.05
CA GLU A 234 7.58 -11.88 17.89
C GLU A 234 8.59 -10.74 17.83
N SER A 235 9.70 -10.88 18.54
CA SER A 235 10.74 -9.85 18.61
C SER A 235 11.30 -9.49 17.23
N ALA A 236 11.48 -10.47 16.35
CA ALA A 236 11.93 -10.25 14.98
C ALA A 236 10.95 -9.38 14.18
N VAL A 237 9.63 -9.56 14.37
CA VAL A 237 8.60 -8.75 13.72
C VAL A 237 8.61 -7.34 14.30
N GLN A 238 8.69 -7.17 15.61
CA GLN A 238 8.75 -5.87 16.27
C GLN A 238 10.01 -5.08 15.84
N THR A 239 11.15 -5.75 15.74
CA THR A 239 12.39 -5.17 15.21
C THR A 239 12.22 -4.74 13.75
N MET A 240 11.62 -5.58 12.91
CA MET A 240 11.32 -5.24 11.51
C MET A 240 10.42 -4.00 11.40
N LEU A 241 9.34 -3.91 12.19
CA LEU A 241 8.45 -2.76 12.20
C LEU A 241 9.19 -1.47 12.58
N THR A 242 10.03 -1.54 13.60
CA THR A 242 10.84 -0.41 14.06
C THR A 242 11.88 0.02 13.03
N ASP A 243 12.66 -0.93 12.50
CA ASP A 243 13.73 -0.68 11.54
C ASP A 243 13.21 -0.07 10.22
N LEU A 244 12.06 -0.53 9.75
CA LEU A 244 11.42 -0.08 8.52
C LEU A 244 10.45 1.09 8.76
N LYS A 245 10.27 1.52 10.01
CA LYS A 245 9.32 2.57 10.43
C LYS A 245 7.90 2.29 9.92
N LEU A 246 7.44 1.05 10.04
CA LEU A 246 6.11 0.66 9.60
C LEU A 246 5.07 1.00 10.66
N VAL A 247 4.03 1.70 10.25
CA VAL A 247 2.86 2.05 11.08
C VAL A 247 1.76 1.02 10.84
N PRO A 248 1.31 0.28 11.86
CA PRO A 248 0.22 -0.69 11.73
C PRO A 248 -1.14 0.02 11.55
N VAL A 249 -1.86 -0.34 10.49
CA VAL A 249 -3.23 0.12 10.22
C VAL A 249 -4.16 -1.09 10.22
N ASP A 250 -5.23 -1.01 10.99
CA ASP A 250 -6.21 -2.08 11.09
C ASP A 250 -7.35 -1.87 10.09
N VAL A 251 -7.69 -2.91 9.34
CA VAL A 251 -8.77 -2.95 8.34
C VAL A 251 -9.74 -4.08 8.67
N ASP A 252 -11.03 -3.83 8.56
CA ASP A 252 -12.06 -4.84 8.76
C ASP A 252 -12.72 -5.22 7.43
N GLY A 253 -12.72 -6.53 7.13
CA GLY A 253 -13.14 -7.07 5.84
C GLY A 253 -14.57 -6.68 5.43
N CYS A 254 -15.51 -6.64 6.38
CA CYS A 254 -16.87 -6.20 6.12
C CYS A 254 -16.96 -4.77 5.57
N ARG A 255 -16.00 -3.90 5.97
CA ARG A 255 -15.95 -2.51 5.51
C ARG A 255 -15.49 -2.38 4.07
N VAL A 256 -14.73 -3.35 3.59
CA VAL A 256 -14.21 -3.42 2.22
C VAL A 256 -14.91 -4.47 1.36
N GLY A 257 -16.08 -4.96 1.81
CA GLY A 257 -16.97 -5.80 1.01
C GLY A 257 -16.79 -7.31 1.16
N VAL A 258 -16.04 -7.79 2.18
CA VAL A 258 -15.96 -9.25 2.45
C VAL A 258 -17.29 -9.76 2.94
N LYS A 259 -17.87 -10.74 2.21
CA LYS A 259 -19.18 -11.34 2.50
C LYS A 259 -19.14 -12.84 2.31
N THR A 260 -20.05 -13.55 2.95
CA THR A 260 -20.33 -14.95 2.68
C THR A 260 -20.91 -15.14 1.28
N LYS A 261 -21.03 -16.39 0.82
CA LYS A 261 -21.72 -16.69 -0.43
C LYS A 261 -23.20 -16.24 -0.41
N SER A 262 -23.81 -16.20 0.78
CA SER A 262 -25.19 -15.71 1.00
C SER A 262 -25.30 -14.18 1.14
N GLY A 263 -24.17 -13.46 1.10
CA GLY A 263 -24.15 -11.99 1.16
C GLY A 263 -23.99 -11.40 2.55
N GLU A 264 -23.86 -12.20 3.59
CA GLU A 264 -23.67 -11.74 4.98
C GLU A 264 -22.27 -11.18 5.19
N PRO A 265 -22.08 -10.04 5.87
CA PRO A 265 -20.76 -9.46 6.11
C PRO A 265 -19.86 -10.37 6.96
N ILE A 266 -18.60 -10.49 6.59
CA ILE A 266 -17.55 -11.17 7.39
C ILE A 266 -16.58 -10.12 7.90
N LEU A 267 -16.33 -10.11 9.23
CA LEU A 267 -15.43 -9.11 9.83
C LEU A 267 -14.01 -9.19 9.26
N LYS A 268 -13.43 -10.38 9.09
CA LYS A 268 -12.07 -10.64 8.57
C LYS A 268 -11.10 -9.50 8.92
N PRO A 269 -10.63 -9.41 10.17
CA PRO A 269 -9.77 -8.30 10.59
C PRO A 269 -8.33 -8.50 10.09
N TRP A 270 -7.84 -7.56 9.28
CA TRP A 270 -6.44 -7.46 8.87
C TRP A 270 -5.71 -6.36 9.63
N ARG A 271 -4.42 -6.50 9.71
CA ARG A 271 -3.48 -5.45 10.08
C ARG A 271 -2.46 -5.32 8.96
N ILE A 272 -2.34 -4.12 8.41
CA ILE A 272 -1.41 -3.79 7.34
C ILE A 272 -0.44 -2.75 7.90
N ALA A 273 0.82 -3.13 8.09
CA ALA A 273 1.85 -2.21 8.53
C ALA A 273 2.49 -1.54 7.31
N VAL A 274 2.51 -0.21 7.26
CA VAL A 274 2.87 0.58 6.08
C VAL A 274 3.96 1.60 6.39
N SER A 275 4.86 1.86 5.43
CA SER A 275 5.93 2.85 5.55
C SER A 275 5.53 4.24 5.04
N SER A 276 4.44 4.34 4.31
CA SER A 276 4.00 5.59 3.67
C SER A 276 2.82 6.20 4.42
N PRO A 277 2.88 7.49 4.82
CA PRO A 277 1.74 8.18 5.43
C PRO A 277 0.54 8.28 4.48
N HIS A 278 0.79 8.24 3.16
CA HIS A 278 -0.29 8.24 2.18
C HIS A 278 -1.04 6.90 2.13
N LEU A 279 -0.31 5.77 2.28
CA LEU A 279 -0.92 4.45 2.45
C LEU A 279 -1.68 4.35 3.77
N GLU A 280 -1.09 4.86 4.85
CA GLU A 280 -1.75 4.94 6.15
C GLU A 280 -3.07 5.69 6.03
N HIS A 281 -3.06 6.88 5.45
CA HIS A 281 -4.26 7.70 5.26
C HIS A 281 -5.33 6.99 4.39
N ALA A 282 -4.93 6.32 3.33
CA ALA A 282 -5.87 5.60 2.44
C ALA A 282 -6.55 4.41 3.12
N LEU A 283 -5.88 3.78 4.10
CA LEU A 283 -6.39 2.65 4.86
C LEU A 283 -7.11 3.04 6.15
N GLN A 284 -6.85 4.25 6.67
CA GLN A 284 -7.56 4.79 7.84
C GLN A 284 -9.07 4.86 7.57
N GLY A 285 -9.86 4.55 8.60
CA GLY A 285 -11.33 4.55 8.50
C GLY A 285 -11.94 3.32 7.84
N LEU A 286 -11.13 2.33 7.41
CA LEU A 286 -11.63 1.04 6.92
C LEU A 286 -11.94 0.05 8.05
N ARG A 287 -12.32 0.59 9.22
CA ARG A 287 -12.78 -0.17 10.39
C ARG A 287 -14.29 -0.31 10.37
N CYS A 288 -14.76 -1.44 10.89
CA CYS A 288 -16.19 -1.67 11.07
C CYS A 288 -16.75 -0.72 12.14
N GLU A 289 -17.77 0.04 11.78
CA GLU A 289 -18.49 0.96 12.68
C GLU A 289 -19.62 0.27 13.46
N GLY A 290 -19.79 -1.05 13.26
CA GLY A 290 -20.90 -1.79 13.85
C GLY A 290 -22.21 -1.67 13.05
N GLY A 291 -23.36 -1.82 13.71
CA GLY A 291 -24.67 -1.68 13.07
C GLY A 291 -25.14 -2.92 12.27
N HIS A 292 -24.31 -3.97 12.18
CA HIS A 292 -24.66 -5.23 11.52
C HIS A 292 -24.04 -6.43 12.23
N LYS A 293 -24.62 -7.61 12.01
CA LYS A 293 -24.06 -8.90 12.47
C LYS A 293 -22.99 -9.38 11.49
N HIS A 294 -21.98 -10.08 12.00
CA HIS A 294 -20.96 -10.70 11.16
C HIS A 294 -21.17 -12.22 11.13
N ALA A 295 -21.11 -12.79 9.94
CA ALA A 295 -21.01 -14.22 9.77
C ALA A 295 -19.63 -14.73 10.23
N PRO A 296 -19.55 -15.96 10.77
CA PRO A 296 -18.28 -16.58 11.15
C PRO A 296 -17.37 -16.78 9.93
N CYS A 297 -16.10 -16.40 10.05
CA CYS A 297 -15.08 -16.74 9.06
C CYS A 297 -14.53 -18.13 9.37
N ALA A 298 -15.24 -19.19 8.96
CA ALA A 298 -14.90 -20.59 9.24
C ALA A 298 -15.15 -21.48 8.02
N GLY A 299 -14.50 -22.64 7.98
CA GLY A 299 -14.67 -23.62 6.90
C GLY A 299 -14.36 -23.06 5.51
N ALA A 300 -15.26 -23.24 4.56
CA ALA A 300 -15.10 -22.77 3.18
C ALA A 300 -14.96 -21.23 3.07
N GLU A 301 -15.56 -20.48 3.98
CA GLU A 301 -15.47 -19.02 4.00
C GLU A 301 -14.07 -18.52 4.34
N THR A 302 -13.27 -19.30 5.09
CA THR A 302 -11.87 -18.97 5.37
C THR A 302 -11.04 -18.95 4.09
N ALA A 303 -11.18 -19.97 3.25
CA ALA A 303 -10.46 -20.04 1.98
C ALA A 303 -10.91 -18.93 1.01
N ARG A 304 -12.23 -18.70 0.94
CA ARG A 304 -12.80 -17.68 0.06
C ARG A 304 -12.41 -16.25 0.43
N SER A 305 -12.36 -15.98 1.73
CA SER A 305 -11.93 -14.67 2.25
C SER A 305 -10.40 -14.51 2.36
N ALA A 306 -9.62 -15.45 1.85
CA ALA A 306 -8.16 -15.32 1.80
C ALA A 306 -7.69 -14.25 0.80
N TYR A 307 -8.49 -14.00 -0.23
CA TYR A 307 -8.23 -12.96 -1.23
C TYR A 307 -8.70 -11.58 -0.74
N TYR A 308 -7.95 -10.56 -1.10
CA TYR A 308 -8.38 -9.19 -0.84
C TYR A 308 -9.54 -8.84 -1.78
N PRO A 309 -10.59 -8.18 -1.27
CA PRO A 309 -11.63 -7.64 -2.15
C PRO A 309 -11.11 -6.44 -2.93
N GLU A 310 -11.67 -6.21 -4.10
CA GLU A 310 -11.29 -5.12 -5.01
C GLU A 310 -11.28 -3.74 -4.31
N GLN A 311 -12.20 -3.51 -3.37
CA GLN A 311 -12.23 -2.26 -2.60
C GLN A 311 -10.98 -2.03 -1.75
N LEU A 312 -10.45 -3.08 -1.11
CA LEU A 312 -9.18 -2.99 -0.37
C LEU A 312 -8.01 -2.76 -1.32
N CYS A 313 -7.98 -3.50 -2.43
CA CYS A 313 -6.94 -3.34 -3.45
C CYS A 313 -6.91 -1.92 -4.00
N ASN A 314 -8.08 -1.34 -4.29
CA ASN A 314 -8.21 0.05 -4.73
C ASN A 314 -7.69 1.03 -3.66
N ALA A 315 -8.03 0.86 -2.39
CA ALA A 315 -7.55 1.72 -1.32
C ALA A 315 -6.00 1.66 -1.18
N ILE A 316 -5.42 0.47 -1.30
CA ILE A 316 -3.95 0.31 -1.31
C ILE A 316 -3.36 1.07 -2.50
N HIS A 317 -3.87 0.88 -3.72
CA HIS A 317 -3.34 1.57 -4.90
C HIS A 317 -3.54 3.08 -4.84
N ASP A 318 -4.65 3.58 -4.29
CA ASP A 318 -4.86 5.02 -4.06
C ASP A 318 -3.76 5.61 -3.17
N GLY A 319 -3.38 4.87 -2.11
CA GLY A 319 -2.27 5.24 -1.25
C GLY A 319 -0.91 5.20 -1.95
N LEU A 320 -0.67 4.21 -2.83
CA LEU A 320 0.54 4.13 -3.64
C LEU A 320 0.64 5.30 -4.63
N ASP A 321 -0.44 5.59 -5.34
CA ASP A 321 -0.50 6.70 -6.30
C ASP A 321 -0.25 8.06 -5.59
N ALA A 322 -0.81 8.26 -4.40
CA ALA A 322 -0.57 9.46 -3.60
C ALA A 322 0.89 9.55 -3.11
N HIS A 323 1.51 8.42 -2.73
CA HIS A 323 2.93 8.37 -2.38
C HIS A 323 3.82 8.78 -3.57
N GLU A 324 3.56 8.27 -4.76
CA GLU A 324 4.31 8.61 -5.98
C GLU A 324 4.24 10.10 -6.31
N LEU A 325 3.05 10.68 -6.17
CA LEU A 325 2.85 12.11 -6.38
C LEU A 325 3.66 12.96 -5.39
N ALA A 326 3.68 12.57 -4.11
CA ALA A 326 4.47 13.26 -3.11
C ALA A 326 5.97 13.14 -3.38
N CYS A 327 6.46 11.97 -3.77
CA CYS A 327 7.84 11.77 -4.16
C CYS A 327 8.23 12.63 -5.37
N ALA A 328 7.37 12.73 -6.38
CA ALA A 328 7.60 13.55 -7.56
C ALA A 328 7.68 15.05 -7.22
N ALA A 329 6.88 15.55 -6.27
CA ALA A 329 6.93 16.93 -5.80
C ALA A 329 8.27 17.26 -5.13
N VAL A 330 8.74 16.40 -4.23
CA VAL A 330 10.04 16.62 -3.52
C VAL A 330 11.23 16.65 -4.48
N PHE A 331 11.22 15.85 -5.54
CA PHE A 331 12.31 15.87 -6.53
C PHE A 331 12.37 17.18 -7.32
N ARG A 332 11.24 17.81 -7.56
CA ARG A 332 11.17 19.10 -8.28
C ARG A 332 11.71 20.25 -7.45
N ASP A 333 11.34 20.31 -6.17
CA ASP A 333 11.84 21.37 -5.30
C ASP A 333 13.36 21.33 -5.20
N LYS A 334 13.97 20.12 -5.13
CA LYS A 334 15.42 19.97 -5.12
C LYS A 334 16.08 20.40 -6.43
N SER A 335 15.53 20.01 -7.58
CA SER A 335 16.07 20.41 -8.87
C SER A 335 15.88 21.90 -9.15
N ALA A 336 14.83 22.54 -8.66
CA ALA A 336 14.63 23.98 -8.74
C ALA A 336 15.67 24.75 -7.91
N VAL A 337 15.96 24.26 -6.68
CA VAL A 337 17.00 24.85 -5.81
C VAL A 337 18.40 24.69 -6.41
N GLU A 338 18.72 23.52 -6.97
CA GLU A 338 20.01 23.29 -7.65
C GLU A 338 20.17 24.14 -8.92
N HIS A 339 19.10 24.37 -9.66
CA HIS A 339 19.11 25.23 -10.85
C HIS A 339 19.30 26.70 -10.47
N CYS A 340 18.68 27.20 -9.41
CA CYS A 340 18.90 28.54 -8.87
C CYS A 340 20.32 28.72 -8.34
N ALA A 341 20.89 27.72 -7.68
CA ALA A 341 22.26 27.72 -7.19
C ALA A 341 23.29 27.70 -8.33
N SER A 342 23.02 27.01 -9.44
CA SER A 342 23.88 26.93 -10.61
C SER A 342 23.76 28.15 -11.54
N ALA A 343 22.65 28.89 -11.48
CA ALA A 343 22.39 30.07 -12.29
C ALA A 343 23.02 31.38 -11.76
N GLY A 344 23.71 31.31 -10.58
CA GLY A 344 24.52 32.45 -10.10
C GLY A 344 23.77 33.75 -9.88
N VAL A 345 22.49 33.70 -9.46
CA VAL A 345 21.73 34.90 -9.09
C VAL A 345 22.12 35.32 -7.68
N SER A 346 23.17 36.14 -7.57
CA SER A 346 23.52 36.88 -6.37
C SER A 346 22.42 37.89 -6.09
N THR A 347 21.56 37.62 -5.11
CA THR A 347 20.73 38.68 -4.52
C THR A 347 21.59 39.45 -3.52
N GLU A 348 22.38 40.42 -4.01
CA GLU A 348 22.87 41.52 -3.18
C GLU A 348 21.68 42.43 -2.86
N GLY A 349 21.04 42.15 -1.76
CA GLY A 349 20.07 43.04 -1.11
C GLY A 349 20.77 43.78 0.02
N THR A 350 21.17 45.02 -0.27
CA THR A 350 21.64 46.01 0.70
C THR A 350 20.64 46.18 1.82
N CYS A 351 21.04 45.83 3.06
CA CYS A 351 20.49 46.39 4.29
C CYS A 351 21.63 46.99 5.10
N SER A 352 21.73 48.34 5.00
CA SER A 352 22.46 49.19 5.94
C SER A 352 21.75 49.24 7.28
N GLY A 353 22.47 49.17 8.39
CA GLY A 353 21.94 49.47 9.72
C GLY A 353 22.80 48.92 10.86
N ASP A 354 23.77 49.75 11.29
CA ASP A 354 24.47 49.84 12.57
C ASP A 354 23.91 49.04 13.75
N THR A 355 24.74 48.36 14.50
CA THR A 355 25.31 48.75 15.80
C THR A 355 26.11 47.62 16.46
N THR A 356 27.33 48.00 16.79
CA THR A 356 28.31 47.32 17.66
C THR A 356 27.77 46.84 18.99
N THR A 357 28.14 45.64 19.42
CA THR A 357 28.66 45.39 20.79
C THR A 357 29.47 44.11 20.83
N GLU A 358 30.79 44.28 21.09
CA GLU A 358 31.71 43.24 21.49
C GLU A 358 31.37 42.67 22.84
N ALA A 359 31.42 41.35 22.98
CA ALA A 359 31.64 40.69 24.27
C ALA A 359 32.53 39.46 24.05
N THR A 360 33.78 39.64 24.38
CA THR A 360 34.80 38.62 24.57
C THR A 360 34.44 37.71 25.76
N VAL A 361 34.49 36.39 25.57
CA VAL A 361 34.63 35.43 26.68
C VAL A 361 35.67 34.39 26.27
N GLU A 362 36.68 34.27 27.12
CA GLU A 362 37.84 33.38 27.03
C GLU A 362 37.46 31.90 27.30
N PRO A 363 38.34 30.94 26.93
CA PRO A 363 38.08 29.52 27.09
C PRO A 363 38.60 28.99 28.41
N GLU A 364 37.79 28.24 29.16
CA GLU A 364 38.25 27.43 30.28
C GLU A 364 38.57 25.99 29.84
N GLY A 365 39.70 25.51 30.35
CA GLY A 365 40.34 24.25 30.05
C GLY A 365 39.82 23.06 30.89
N PRO A 366 40.43 21.87 30.75
CA PRO A 366 39.85 20.58 31.10
C PRO A 366 40.11 20.15 32.53
N VAL A 367 39.13 19.52 33.17
CA VAL A 367 39.27 18.83 34.46
C VAL A 367 38.89 17.37 34.32
N GLY A 368 39.77 16.48 34.44
CA GLY A 368 40.15 15.62 35.53
C GLY A 368 39.38 14.30 35.56
N VAL A 369 40.07 13.22 35.12
CA VAL A 369 39.77 11.79 35.33
C VAL A 369 39.72 11.48 36.83
N SER A 370 38.70 10.71 37.27
CA SER A 370 38.76 9.96 38.53
C SER A 370 38.18 8.58 38.32
N THR A 371 39.10 7.62 38.42
CA THR A 371 38.87 6.19 38.57
C THR A 371 38.38 5.89 39.99
N GLY A 372 37.37 5.06 40.13
CA GLY A 372 36.92 4.51 41.41
C GLY A 372 36.42 3.08 41.24
N SER A 373 37.22 2.18 41.75
CA SER A 373 37.09 0.73 41.76
C SER A 373 36.21 0.23 42.92
N SER A 374 35.68 -0.99 42.74
CA SER A 374 35.35 -2.04 43.72
C SER A 374 34.03 -2.00 44.48
N GLY A 375 33.40 -3.19 44.50
CA GLY A 375 32.51 -3.61 45.57
C GLY A 375 31.57 -4.75 45.19
N SER A 376 32.03 -5.97 45.32
CA SER A 376 31.30 -7.26 45.43
C SER A 376 30.20 -7.25 46.47
N GLY A 377 29.14 -8.03 46.23
CA GLY A 377 28.11 -8.35 47.25
C GLY A 377 27.06 -9.34 46.71
N GLU A 378 27.26 -10.61 47.06
CA GLU A 378 26.26 -11.68 46.94
C GLU A 378 24.99 -11.37 47.74
N HIS A 379 23.80 -11.73 47.16
CA HIS A 379 22.79 -12.61 47.79
C HIS A 379 21.78 -13.00 46.75
#